data_e0378548d6fe2e7dea0cee551e48cb13
#
_entry.id   e0378548d6fe2e7dea0cee551e48cb13
#
_cell.length_a   1.000
_cell.length_b   1.000
_cell.length_c   1.000
_cell.angle_alpha   90.00
_cell.angle_beta   90.00
_cell.angle_gamma   90.00
#
_symmetry.space_group_name_H-M   'P 1'
#
loop_
_entity.id
_entity.type
_entity.pdbx_description
1 polymer ?
#
loop_
_entity_poly.entity_id
_entity_poly.type
_entity_poly.pdbx_seq_one_letter_code
_entity_poly.pdbx_strand_id
1 'polypeptide(L)'
;GGLSILHRNSGQVENFNQRNSQLVNENVYAILPDGEGNLWLGTLSALVRFNPEQRSFTTIEKEKDGTPVVSKQITTLFRDSHKRLWIGGEEGLSVFKQEGLDIQKASILPVSNVTKLFTNCIYEASNGIIWVGTREGFYCFNEKDKQIKRYNTTNGLPNNVVYGILEDSFGRLWLSTNRGISCFNPETEKFRNFTESDGLQSNQFNTASYCRTSVGQMYFGGINGITTFRPELLLDNPYTPPVVITKLQLFNKVVRPDDETGILTKNISETKSITLKSWQTAFSIEFVVSNYISGQHNTFAYKLEGYDKEWYYLTDSRTVS
;
A
#
# COMPACT_ATOMS: atom_id res chain seq x y z
N GLY A 1 20.79 -3.45 20.17
CA GLY A 1 20.24 -2.15 19.79
C GLY A 1 21.35 -1.12 19.59
N GLY A 2 20.97 0.05 19.10
CA GLY A 2 21.86 1.16 18.84
C GLY A 2 22.12 1.44 17.36
N LEU A 3 23.21 2.14 17.08
CA LEU A 3 23.71 2.50 15.77
C LEU A 3 25.01 1.76 15.47
N SER A 4 25.15 1.20 14.27
CA SER A 4 26.40 0.54 13.85
C SER A 4 26.91 1.17 12.55
N ILE A 5 28.24 1.39 12.49
CA ILE A 5 28.93 1.84 11.28
C ILE A 5 29.79 0.68 10.77
N LEU A 6 29.58 0.27 9.53
CA LEU A 6 30.42 -0.68 8.81
C LEU A 6 31.43 0.07 7.95
N HIS A 7 32.72 -0.09 8.25
CA HIS A 7 33.82 0.41 7.43
C HIS A 7 34.07 -0.56 6.27
N ARG A 8 33.58 -0.23 5.07
CA ARG A 8 33.60 -1.13 3.91
C ARG A 8 35.00 -1.64 3.53
N ASN A 9 36.02 -0.81 3.67
CA ASN A 9 37.39 -1.16 3.27
C ASN A 9 38.09 -2.12 4.26
N SER A 10 37.78 -2.01 5.55
CA SER A 10 38.41 -2.83 6.60
C SER A 10 37.52 -3.97 7.10
N GLY A 11 36.22 -3.93 6.81
CA GLY A 11 35.23 -4.83 7.38
C GLY A 11 34.95 -4.61 8.87
N GLN A 12 35.58 -3.60 9.49
CA GLN A 12 35.35 -3.29 10.89
C GLN A 12 33.96 -2.71 11.13
N VAL A 13 33.35 -3.08 12.27
CA VAL A 13 32.07 -2.58 12.72
C VAL A 13 32.26 -1.80 14.01
N GLU A 14 31.82 -0.55 14.01
CA GLU A 14 31.80 0.33 15.19
C GLU A 14 30.37 0.41 15.69
N ASN A 15 30.13 0.14 16.99
CA ASN A 15 28.79 0.11 17.57
C ASN A 15 28.63 1.20 18.63
N PHE A 16 27.51 1.93 18.55
CA PHE A 16 27.11 2.97 19.50
C PHE A 16 25.81 2.56 20.20
N ASN A 17 25.81 2.63 21.53
CA ASN A 17 24.67 2.36 22.38
C ASN A 17 24.67 3.31 23.59
N GLN A 18 23.66 3.19 24.46
CA GLN A 18 23.53 4.05 25.65
C GLN A 18 24.69 3.90 26.65
N ARG A 19 25.46 2.80 26.60
CA ARG A 19 26.57 2.54 27.56
C ARG A 19 27.90 3.16 27.13
N ASN A 20 28.08 3.35 25.80
CA ASN A 20 29.36 3.79 25.23
C ASN A 20 29.25 5.10 24.44
N SER A 21 28.11 5.74 24.40
CA SER A 21 27.88 6.99 23.67
C SER A 21 26.75 7.83 24.29
N GLN A 22 26.54 9.04 23.74
CA GLN A 22 25.41 9.91 24.14
C GLN A 22 24.08 9.55 23.45
N LEU A 23 23.97 8.36 22.85
CA LEU A 23 22.71 7.90 22.25
C LEU A 23 21.67 7.68 23.34
N VAL A 24 20.57 8.44 23.29
CA VAL A 24 19.56 8.45 24.35
C VAL A 24 18.65 7.23 24.35
N ASN A 25 18.57 6.50 23.23
CA ASN A 25 17.76 5.30 23.11
C ASN A 25 18.34 4.34 22.05
N GLU A 26 18.43 3.06 22.38
CA GLU A 26 18.98 2.03 21.50
C GLU A 26 18.01 1.56 20.40
N ASN A 27 16.72 1.90 20.50
CA ASN A 27 15.76 1.60 19.46
C ASN A 27 15.77 2.73 18.41
N VAL A 28 16.65 2.59 17.43
CA VAL A 28 16.75 3.49 16.26
C VAL A 28 15.89 2.91 15.14
N TYR A 29 14.82 3.60 14.77
CA TYR A 29 13.86 3.16 13.76
C TYR A 29 14.08 3.80 12.39
N ALA A 30 14.63 5.01 12.36
CA ALA A 30 14.86 5.74 11.13
C ALA A 30 16.23 6.41 11.13
N ILE A 31 16.87 6.42 9.95
CA ILE A 31 18.14 7.10 9.70
C ILE A 31 17.99 7.90 8.42
N LEU A 32 18.34 9.21 8.47
CA LEU A 32 18.24 10.11 7.34
C LEU A 32 19.48 11.03 7.27
N PRO A 33 20.19 11.10 6.12
CA PRO A 33 21.26 12.10 5.94
C PRO A 33 20.70 13.53 6.03
N ASP A 34 21.41 14.41 6.78
CA ASP A 34 21.03 15.81 6.92
C ASP A 34 21.50 16.69 5.74
N GLY A 35 22.28 16.11 4.83
CA GLY A 35 22.86 16.80 3.67
C GLY A 35 24.10 17.65 4.00
N GLU A 36 24.56 17.67 5.26
CA GLU A 36 25.74 18.38 5.75
C GLU A 36 26.80 17.43 6.30
N GLY A 37 26.65 16.11 6.00
CA GLY A 37 27.57 15.07 6.47
C GLY A 37 27.17 14.41 7.79
N ASN A 38 26.06 14.81 8.39
CA ASN A 38 25.54 14.17 9.60
C ASN A 38 24.29 13.34 9.31
N LEU A 39 23.81 12.62 10.31
CA LEU A 39 22.61 11.79 10.22
C LEU A 39 21.58 12.21 11.27
N TRP A 40 20.34 12.34 10.83
CA TRP A 40 19.17 12.35 11.70
C TRP A 40 18.81 10.91 12.07
N LEU A 41 18.58 10.67 13.34
CA LEU A 41 18.17 9.38 13.89
C LEU A 41 16.80 9.56 14.54
N GLY A 42 15.81 8.81 14.08
CA GLY A 42 14.51 8.66 14.74
C GLY A 42 14.58 7.52 15.74
N THR A 43 14.38 7.82 17.02
CA THR A 43 14.42 6.81 18.08
C THR A 43 13.05 6.61 18.74
N LEU A 44 12.96 5.68 19.69
CA LEU A 44 11.75 5.47 20.50
C LEU A 44 11.38 6.71 21.31
N SER A 45 12.32 7.56 21.69
CA SER A 45 12.09 8.63 22.67
C SER A 45 12.48 10.02 22.20
N ALA A 46 13.23 10.16 21.11
CA ALA A 46 13.73 11.47 20.66
C ALA A 46 14.19 11.49 19.20
N LEU A 47 14.30 12.69 18.66
CA LEU A 47 15.08 12.99 17.48
C LEU A 47 16.54 13.25 17.90
N VAL A 48 17.48 12.57 17.25
CA VAL A 48 18.91 12.71 17.55
C VAL A 48 19.66 13.04 16.27
N ARG A 49 20.61 13.96 16.33
CA ARG A 49 21.59 14.22 15.25
C ARG A 49 22.91 13.54 15.60
N PHE A 50 23.40 12.71 14.70
CA PHE A 50 24.70 12.05 14.83
C PHE A 50 25.70 12.66 13.88
N ASN A 51 26.88 13.04 14.41
CA ASN A 51 28.03 13.45 13.61
C ASN A 51 29.00 12.28 13.48
N PRO A 52 29.17 11.71 12.26
CA PRO A 52 30.06 10.56 12.06
C PRO A 52 31.54 10.87 12.24
N GLU A 53 31.99 12.09 11.98
CA GLU A 53 33.38 12.49 12.13
C GLU A 53 33.77 12.64 13.59
N GLN A 54 32.93 13.32 14.38
CA GLN A 54 33.17 13.58 15.79
C GLN A 54 32.70 12.47 16.71
N ARG A 55 31.99 11.44 16.18
CA ARG A 55 31.33 10.38 16.97
C ARG A 55 30.40 10.91 18.05
N SER A 56 29.80 12.07 17.82
CA SER A 56 28.96 12.78 18.79
C SER A 56 27.47 12.71 18.44
N PHE A 57 26.65 12.61 19.48
CA PHE A 57 25.21 12.58 19.39
C PHE A 57 24.64 13.84 20.06
N THR A 58 23.73 14.52 19.38
CA THR A 58 22.99 15.68 19.91
C THR A 58 21.51 15.40 19.90
N THR A 59 20.89 15.36 21.07
CA THR A 59 19.44 15.20 21.20
C THR A 59 18.73 16.53 20.95
N ILE A 60 17.71 16.51 20.11
CA ILE A 60 16.90 17.69 19.83
C ILE A 60 15.63 17.61 20.69
N GLU A 61 15.63 18.37 21.77
CA GLU A 61 14.52 18.40 22.72
C GLU A 61 13.53 19.53 22.42
N LYS A 62 14.01 20.62 21.81
CA LYS A 62 13.22 21.84 21.58
C LYS A 62 13.45 22.40 20.19
N GLU A 63 12.42 23.04 19.66
CA GLU A 63 12.50 23.90 18.48
C GLU A 63 13.28 25.18 18.78
N LYS A 64 13.60 25.96 17.74
CA LYS A 64 14.31 27.25 17.87
C LYS A 64 13.58 28.26 18.78
N ASP A 65 12.27 28.19 18.85
CA ASP A 65 11.42 29.05 19.70
C ASP A 65 11.23 28.52 21.13
N GLY A 66 11.88 27.39 21.47
CA GLY A 66 11.77 26.75 22.78
C GLY A 66 10.61 25.77 22.92
N THR A 67 9.77 25.61 21.92
CA THR A 67 8.68 24.62 21.89
C THR A 67 9.27 23.21 21.94
N PRO A 68 8.78 22.30 22.79
CA PRO A 68 9.26 20.93 22.81
C PRO A 68 9.03 20.24 21.46
N VAL A 69 10.08 19.59 20.95
CA VAL A 69 9.94 18.63 19.85
C VAL A 69 9.37 17.37 20.44
N VAL A 70 8.05 17.26 20.42
CA VAL A 70 7.36 16.08 20.92
C VAL A 70 7.41 15.02 19.86
N SER A 71 8.07 13.90 20.14
CA SER A 71 7.93 12.72 19.32
C SER A 71 8.29 11.48 20.11
N LYS A 72 7.27 10.72 20.44
CA LYS A 72 7.43 9.34 20.86
C LYS A 72 7.49 8.46 19.63
N GLN A 73 8.40 7.49 19.66
CA GLN A 73 8.55 6.49 18.61
C GLN A 73 8.54 7.08 17.19
N ILE A 74 9.64 7.78 16.85
CA ILE A 74 9.86 8.28 15.50
C ILE A 74 10.16 7.08 14.60
N THR A 75 9.21 6.70 13.76
CA THR A 75 9.30 5.53 12.88
C THR A 75 9.85 5.88 11.51
N THR A 76 9.68 7.12 11.07
CA THR A 76 10.11 7.56 9.75
C THR A 76 10.60 9.01 9.78
N LEU A 77 11.66 9.24 9.01
CA LEU A 77 12.24 10.54 8.73
C LEU A 77 12.32 10.70 7.21
N PHE A 78 11.97 11.85 6.71
CA PHE A 78 12.03 12.13 5.29
C PHE A 78 12.46 13.58 5.06
N ARG A 79 13.24 13.82 4.01
CA ARG A 79 13.63 15.16 3.56
C ARG A 79 13.04 15.41 2.18
N ASP A 80 12.18 16.41 2.08
CA ASP A 80 11.54 16.75 0.82
C ASP A 80 12.44 17.59 -0.11
N SER A 81 11.97 17.82 -1.33
CA SER A 81 12.68 18.61 -2.34
C SER A 81 12.91 20.07 -1.92
N HIS A 82 12.11 20.59 -0.96
CA HIS A 82 12.27 21.90 -0.33
C HIS A 82 13.22 21.87 0.88
N LYS A 83 13.94 20.77 1.10
CA LYS A 83 14.88 20.55 2.21
C LYS A 83 14.23 20.61 3.60
N ARG A 84 12.91 20.42 3.70
CA ARG A 84 12.21 20.33 4.99
C ARG A 84 12.35 18.93 5.57
N LEU A 85 12.47 18.85 6.89
CA LEU A 85 12.51 17.60 7.64
C LEU A 85 11.08 17.20 8.03
N TRP A 86 10.64 16.05 7.55
CA TRP A 86 9.39 15.43 7.90
C TRP A 86 9.64 14.36 8.94
N ILE A 87 8.91 14.39 10.04
CA ILE A 87 9.02 13.45 11.15
C ILE A 87 7.68 12.77 11.32
N GLY A 88 7.67 11.44 11.23
CA GLY A 88 6.48 10.62 11.42
C GLY A 88 6.69 9.57 12.51
N GLY A 89 5.62 9.27 13.25
CA GLY A 89 5.66 8.29 14.32
C GLY A 89 4.34 8.14 15.05
N GLU A 90 4.40 7.72 16.31
CA GLU A 90 3.23 7.48 17.16
C GLU A 90 2.36 8.73 17.34
N GLU A 91 2.96 9.90 17.47
CA GLU A 91 2.25 11.16 17.68
C GLU A 91 1.81 11.84 16.38
N GLY A 92 1.98 11.14 15.25
CA GLY A 92 1.54 11.61 13.94
C GLY A 92 2.66 12.18 13.09
N LEU A 93 2.32 13.19 12.30
CA LEU A 93 3.17 13.79 11.27
C LEU A 93 3.47 15.24 11.60
N SER A 94 4.75 15.60 11.58
CA SER A 94 5.22 16.98 11.73
C SER A 94 6.24 17.33 10.67
N VAL A 95 6.32 18.62 10.31
CA VAL A 95 7.25 19.13 9.29
C VAL A 95 8.03 20.30 9.86
N PHE A 96 9.33 20.32 9.63
CA PHE A 96 10.24 21.32 10.16
C PHE A 96 11.11 21.94 9.06
N LYS A 97 11.36 23.23 9.15
CA LYS A 97 12.49 23.88 8.49
C LYS A 97 13.75 23.61 9.33
N GLN A 98 14.85 23.31 8.67
CA GLN A 98 16.11 22.98 9.32
C GLN A 98 17.18 24.05 8.97
N GLU A 99 17.87 24.55 9.98
CA GLU A 99 19.06 25.40 9.86
C GLU A 99 20.13 24.88 10.83
N GLY A 100 21.04 24.01 10.34
CA GLY A 100 22.01 23.33 11.19
C GLY A 100 21.36 22.42 12.22
N LEU A 101 21.55 22.72 13.53
CA LEU A 101 20.88 22.04 14.65
C LEU A 101 19.49 22.57 14.96
N ASP A 102 19.21 23.81 14.52
CA ASP A 102 17.93 24.43 14.79
C ASP A 102 16.86 23.89 13.85
N ILE A 103 15.75 23.47 14.45
CA ILE A 103 14.55 23.09 13.72
C ILE A 103 13.38 23.99 14.16
N GLN A 104 12.54 24.36 13.21
CA GLN A 104 11.36 25.17 13.44
C GLN A 104 10.17 24.56 12.70
N LYS A 105 9.07 24.37 13.41
CA LYS A 105 7.86 23.77 12.82
C LYS A 105 7.37 24.60 11.63
N ALA A 106 7.12 23.91 10.52
CA ALA A 106 6.56 24.50 9.33
C ALA A 106 5.04 24.29 9.32
N SER A 107 4.28 25.39 9.33
CA SER A 107 2.80 25.36 9.27
C SER A 107 2.28 25.13 7.85
N ILE A 108 2.74 24.07 7.19
CA ILE A 108 2.33 23.72 5.82
C ILE A 108 1.19 22.70 5.79
N LEU A 109 1.09 21.87 6.82
CA LEU A 109 0.02 20.89 6.92
C LEU A 109 -1.27 21.57 7.37
N PRO A 110 -2.41 21.33 6.71
CA PRO A 110 -3.68 21.78 7.25
C PRO A 110 -3.96 21.03 8.57
N VAL A 111 -4.69 21.69 9.47
CA VAL A 111 -5.16 21.04 10.69
C VAL A 111 -6.10 19.91 10.32
N SER A 112 -5.64 18.68 10.43
CA SER A 112 -6.38 17.47 10.07
C SER A 112 -6.02 16.32 10.98
N ASN A 113 -6.83 15.27 10.95
CA ASN A 113 -6.57 14.07 11.76
C ASN A 113 -5.27 13.35 11.37
N VAL A 114 -4.75 13.52 10.14
CA VAL A 114 -3.51 12.86 9.69
C VAL A 114 -2.30 13.24 10.55
N THR A 115 -2.27 14.47 11.07
CA THR A 115 -1.18 14.94 11.95
C THR A 115 -1.15 14.25 13.31
N LYS A 116 -2.16 13.42 13.62
CA LYS A 116 -2.28 12.66 14.87
C LYS A 116 -2.25 11.14 14.64
N LEU A 117 -2.14 10.68 13.40
CA LEU A 117 -2.16 9.26 13.06
C LEU A 117 -0.75 8.68 13.09
N PHE A 118 -0.63 7.46 13.58
CA PHE A 118 0.64 6.73 13.55
C PHE A 118 1.15 6.63 12.10
N THR A 119 2.25 7.34 11.82
CA THR A 119 2.86 7.43 10.49
C THR A 119 3.97 6.40 10.33
N ASN A 120 3.85 5.50 9.35
CA ASN A 120 4.83 4.46 9.07
C ASN A 120 5.85 4.87 8.00
N CYS A 121 5.41 5.59 6.97
CA CYS A 121 6.27 5.99 5.85
C CYS A 121 5.80 7.30 5.21
N ILE A 122 6.75 8.00 4.58
CA ILE A 122 6.53 9.26 3.88
C ILE A 122 7.29 9.16 2.55
N TYR A 123 6.68 9.64 1.49
CA TYR A 123 7.26 9.63 0.16
C TYR A 123 6.86 10.90 -0.61
N GLU A 124 7.80 11.54 -1.29
CA GLU A 124 7.54 12.60 -2.25
C GLU A 124 7.60 12.01 -3.65
N ALA A 125 6.48 12.05 -4.35
CA ALA A 125 6.41 11.58 -5.72
C ALA A 125 7.13 12.55 -6.68
N SER A 126 7.48 12.07 -7.86
CA SER A 126 8.18 12.83 -8.90
C SER A 126 7.47 14.13 -9.31
N ASN A 127 6.16 14.22 -9.08
CA ASN A 127 5.32 15.40 -9.29
C ASN A 127 5.26 16.38 -8.09
N GLY A 128 6.02 16.11 -7.01
CA GLY A 128 6.09 16.92 -5.79
C GLY A 128 4.94 16.70 -4.80
N ILE A 129 4.06 15.74 -5.05
CA ILE A 129 3.00 15.38 -4.11
C ILE A 129 3.58 14.51 -2.99
N ILE A 130 3.25 14.86 -1.74
CA ILE A 130 3.66 14.08 -0.57
C ILE A 130 2.62 13.00 -0.28
N TRP A 131 3.08 11.77 -0.14
CA TRP A 131 2.30 10.61 0.20
C TRP A 131 2.69 10.08 1.57
N VAL A 132 1.69 9.71 2.37
CA VAL A 132 1.89 9.30 3.76
C VAL A 132 1.17 7.99 4.00
N GLY A 133 1.91 6.96 4.38
CA GLY A 133 1.39 5.68 4.82
C GLY A 133 1.23 5.65 6.34
N THR A 134 0.05 5.31 6.81
CA THR A 134 -0.30 5.27 8.24
C THR A 134 -0.87 3.90 8.62
N ARG A 135 -1.27 3.74 9.89
CA ARG A 135 -2.05 2.58 10.34
C ARG A 135 -3.53 2.64 9.99
N GLU A 136 -4.01 3.79 9.51
CA GLU A 136 -5.44 4.01 9.23
C GLU A 136 -5.74 4.37 7.77
N GLY A 137 -4.75 4.28 6.90
CA GLY A 137 -4.92 4.55 5.48
C GLY A 137 -3.68 5.14 4.84
N PHE A 138 -3.86 5.45 3.58
CA PHE A 138 -2.91 6.06 2.69
C PHE A 138 -3.37 7.47 2.35
N TYR A 139 -2.51 8.46 2.53
CA TYR A 139 -2.87 9.88 2.41
C TYR A 139 -2.03 10.56 1.35
N CYS A 140 -2.65 11.45 0.63
CA CYS A 140 -2.03 12.36 -0.33
C CYS A 140 -2.12 13.79 0.22
N PHE A 141 -1.01 14.49 0.26
CA PHE A 141 -0.94 15.90 0.59
C PHE A 141 -0.42 16.69 -0.60
N ASN A 142 -1.26 17.58 -1.13
CA ASN A 142 -0.88 18.56 -2.16
C ASN A 142 -0.74 19.93 -1.51
N GLU A 143 0.50 20.44 -1.46
CA GLU A 143 0.78 21.72 -0.83
C GLU A 143 0.14 22.92 -1.54
N LYS A 144 -0.01 22.85 -2.87
CA LYS A 144 -0.62 23.93 -3.67
C LYS A 144 -2.08 24.18 -3.29
N ASP A 145 -2.81 23.10 -3.12
CA ASP A 145 -4.25 23.17 -2.81
C ASP A 145 -4.52 23.09 -1.30
N LYS A 146 -3.49 22.83 -0.50
CA LYS A 146 -3.58 22.56 0.95
C LYS A 146 -4.61 21.47 1.30
N GLN A 147 -4.82 20.54 0.38
CA GLN A 147 -5.78 19.46 0.55
C GLN A 147 -5.09 18.18 0.98
N ILE A 148 -5.77 17.44 1.85
CA ILE A 148 -5.42 16.08 2.21
C ILE A 148 -6.51 15.16 1.72
N LYS A 149 -6.14 14.17 0.91
CA LYS A 149 -7.05 13.11 0.46
C LYS A 149 -6.66 11.79 1.11
N ARG A 150 -7.65 11.04 1.58
CA ARG A 150 -7.47 9.74 2.21
C ARG A 150 -7.95 8.63 1.28
N TYR A 151 -7.17 7.56 1.24
CA TYR A 151 -7.52 6.30 0.61
C TYR A 151 -7.48 5.18 1.65
N ASN A 152 -8.44 4.31 1.63
CA ASN A 152 -8.59 3.19 2.57
C ASN A 152 -9.21 1.96 1.87
N THR A 153 -9.63 0.98 2.64
CA THR A 153 -10.22 -0.24 2.09
C THR A 153 -11.52 0.01 1.29
N THR A 154 -12.26 1.08 1.57
CA THR A 154 -13.47 1.41 0.79
C THR A 154 -13.13 1.96 -0.61
N ASN A 155 -11.91 2.44 -0.81
CA ASN A 155 -11.42 2.92 -2.11
C ASN A 155 -10.66 1.84 -2.90
N GLY A 156 -10.48 0.63 -2.31
CA GLY A 156 -9.80 -0.49 -2.98
C GLY A 156 -8.41 -0.83 -2.43
N LEU A 157 -7.91 -0.11 -1.41
CA LEU A 157 -6.69 -0.49 -0.70
C LEU A 157 -6.91 -1.85 0.01
N PRO A 158 -5.99 -2.83 -0.06
CA PRO A 158 -6.23 -4.17 0.49
C PRO A 158 -6.25 -4.21 2.02
N ASN A 159 -5.56 -3.25 2.67
CA ASN A 159 -5.53 -3.08 4.12
C ASN A 159 -5.19 -1.63 4.46
N ASN A 160 -5.74 -1.10 5.56
CA ASN A 160 -5.49 0.29 5.98
C ASN A 160 -4.07 0.54 6.49
N VAL A 161 -3.33 -0.49 6.91
CA VAL A 161 -1.95 -0.32 7.37
C VAL A 161 -1.01 -0.32 6.17
N VAL A 162 -0.37 0.81 5.91
CA VAL A 162 0.63 0.99 4.85
C VAL A 162 2.00 1.13 5.48
N TYR A 163 2.95 0.27 5.12
CA TYR A 163 4.30 0.20 5.69
C TYR A 163 5.37 0.84 4.83
N GLY A 164 5.20 0.83 3.51
CA GLY A 164 6.18 1.36 2.57
C GLY A 164 5.52 1.86 1.30
N ILE A 165 6.17 2.84 0.66
CA ILE A 165 5.74 3.48 -0.58
C ILE A 165 6.95 3.56 -1.50
N LEU A 166 6.82 3.06 -2.73
CA LEU A 166 7.80 3.23 -3.80
C LEU A 166 7.07 3.69 -5.07
N GLU A 167 7.69 4.58 -5.84
CA GLU A 167 7.16 5.03 -7.13
C GLU A 167 7.87 4.27 -8.27
N ASP A 168 7.12 3.85 -9.28
CA ASP A 168 7.69 3.26 -10.51
C ASP A 168 7.96 4.32 -11.58
N SER A 169 8.50 3.90 -12.73
CA SER A 169 8.80 4.79 -13.85
C SER A 169 7.57 5.34 -14.57
N PHE A 170 6.38 4.81 -14.27
CA PHE A 170 5.10 5.26 -14.80
C PHE A 170 4.34 6.19 -13.84
N GLY A 171 4.97 6.58 -12.69
CA GLY A 171 4.33 7.40 -11.66
C GLY A 171 3.30 6.67 -10.80
N ARG A 172 3.24 5.31 -10.88
CA ARG A 172 2.39 4.51 -10.02
C ARG A 172 3.08 4.25 -8.69
N LEU A 173 2.29 4.19 -7.61
CA LEU A 173 2.79 3.97 -6.26
C LEU A 173 2.57 2.53 -5.82
N TRP A 174 3.62 1.89 -5.35
CA TRP A 174 3.62 0.53 -4.85
C TRP A 174 3.66 0.55 -3.33
N LEU A 175 2.61 0.03 -2.72
CA LEU A 175 2.34 0.11 -1.28
C LEU A 175 2.44 -1.28 -0.66
N SER A 176 3.32 -1.45 0.33
CA SER A 176 3.32 -2.67 1.14
C SER A 176 2.37 -2.54 2.32
N THR A 177 1.60 -3.60 2.59
CA THR A 177 0.53 -3.59 3.59
C THR A 177 0.54 -4.87 4.44
N ASN A 178 -0.42 -5.00 5.38
CA ASN A 178 -0.70 -6.26 6.07
C ASN A 178 -1.45 -7.29 5.22
N ARG A 179 -1.86 -6.91 3.99
CA ARG A 179 -2.60 -7.81 3.09
C ARG A 179 -2.07 -7.70 1.66
N GLY A 180 -0.79 -7.95 1.51
CA GLY A 180 -0.12 -7.93 0.21
C GLY A 180 0.47 -6.57 -0.19
N ILE A 181 0.79 -6.46 -1.48
CA ILE A 181 1.27 -5.25 -2.13
C ILE A 181 0.16 -4.69 -3.01
N SER A 182 0.01 -3.37 -2.99
CA SER A 182 -0.95 -2.66 -3.82
C SER A 182 -0.26 -1.70 -4.76
N CYS A 183 -0.56 -1.77 -6.05
CA CYS A 183 -0.19 -0.78 -7.04
C CYS A 183 -1.32 0.24 -7.18
N PHE A 184 -1.04 1.48 -6.83
CA PHE A 184 -1.97 2.61 -6.94
C PHE A 184 -1.61 3.49 -8.12
N ASN A 185 -2.56 3.78 -8.98
CA ASN A 185 -2.40 4.76 -10.05
C ASN A 185 -3.01 6.10 -9.61
N PRO A 186 -2.19 7.17 -9.39
CA PRO A 186 -2.69 8.46 -8.93
C PRO A 186 -3.60 9.19 -9.91
N GLU A 187 -3.46 8.95 -11.23
CA GLU A 187 -4.27 9.60 -12.26
C GLU A 187 -5.70 9.06 -12.30
N THR A 188 -5.84 7.73 -12.17
CA THR A 188 -7.15 7.05 -12.24
C THR A 188 -7.72 6.76 -10.86
N GLU A 189 -6.92 6.92 -9.81
CA GLU A 189 -7.23 6.61 -8.41
C GLU A 189 -7.62 5.15 -8.18
N LYS A 190 -7.12 4.24 -9.02
CA LYS A 190 -7.41 2.81 -8.96
C LYS A 190 -6.29 2.04 -8.29
N PHE A 191 -6.68 1.03 -7.53
CA PHE A 191 -5.78 0.07 -6.90
C PHE A 191 -5.78 -1.26 -7.66
N ARG A 192 -4.60 -1.87 -7.77
CA ARG A 192 -4.42 -3.26 -8.17
C ARG A 192 -3.65 -3.96 -7.07
N ASN A 193 -4.25 -4.99 -6.50
CA ASN A 193 -3.74 -5.68 -5.32
C ASN A 193 -3.10 -7.01 -5.71
N PHE A 194 -1.99 -7.33 -5.05
CA PHE A 194 -1.22 -8.55 -5.21
C PHE A 194 -1.10 -9.24 -3.85
N THR A 195 -1.23 -10.55 -3.86
CA THR A 195 -1.21 -11.39 -2.66
C THR A 195 -0.22 -12.54 -2.80
N GLU A 196 -0.12 -13.38 -1.82
CA GLU A 196 0.70 -14.60 -1.86
C GLU A 196 0.34 -15.51 -3.05
N SER A 197 -0.94 -15.53 -3.49
CA SER A 197 -1.37 -16.25 -4.68
C SER A 197 -0.80 -15.70 -5.99
N ASP A 198 -0.29 -14.47 -5.99
CA ASP A 198 0.39 -13.84 -7.12
C ASP A 198 1.92 -14.02 -7.05
N GLY A 199 2.42 -14.80 -6.09
CA GLY A 199 3.84 -15.09 -5.91
C GLY A 199 4.58 -14.19 -4.94
N LEU A 200 3.87 -13.44 -4.08
CA LEU A 200 4.51 -12.72 -2.99
C LEU A 200 5.05 -13.72 -1.94
N GLN A 201 6.10 -13.31 -1.19
CA GLN A 201 6.67 -14.12 -0.12
C GLN A 201 5.66 -14.42 1.01
N SER A 202 4.71 -13.53 1.24
CA SER A 202 3.61 -13.58 2.20
C SER A 202 2.68 -12.39 1.95
N ASN A 203 1.52 -12.38 2.60
CA ASN A 203 0.64 -11.22 2.61
C ASN A 203 1.07 -10.13 3.62
N GLN A 204 1.95 -10.45 4.59
CA GLN A 204 2.40 -9.51 5.62
C GLN A 204 3.78 -8.95 5.30
N PHE A 205 3.87 -7.62 5.28
CA PHE A 205 5.09 -6.88 5.07
C PHE A 205 5.52 -6.14 6.35
N ASN A 206 6.80 -5.78 6.42
CA ASN A 206 7.40 -5.16 7.60
C ASN A 206 7.57 -3.65 7.39
N THR A 207 7.47 -2.89 8.49
CA THR A 207 7.75 -1.45 8.51
C THR A 207 9.19 -1.18 8.06
N ALA A 208 9.40 -0.12 7.28
CA ALA A 208 10.69 0.35 6.77
C ALA A 208 11.50 -0.70 5.96
N SER A 209 10.85 -1.78 5.49
CA SER A 209 11.51 -2.87 4.78
C SER A 209 11.21 -2.81 3.28
N TYR A 210 11.61 -1.73 2.64
CA TYR A 210 11.41 -1.53 1.21
C TYR A 210 12.53 -0.68 0.61
N CYS A 211 12.89 -0.97 -0.63
CA CYS A 211 13.81 -0.12 -1.39
C CYS A 211 13.61 -0.30 -2.91
N ARG A 212 14.03 0.70 -3.67
CA ARG A 212 14.11 0.66 -5.12
C ARG A 212 15.54 0.94 -5.55
N THR A 213 16.07 0.14 -6.46
CA THR A 213 17.38 0.38 -7.03
C THR A 213 17.31 1.41 -8.16
N SER A 214 18.48 1.94 -8.54
CA SER A 214 18.61 2.87 -9.68
C SER A 214 18.16 2.25 -11.02
N VAL A 215 18.17 0.91 -11.14
CA VAL A 215 17.69 0.19 -12.33
C VAL A 215 16.21 -0.21 -12.26
N GLY A 216 15.45 0.33 -11.30
CA GLY A 216 14.01 0.13 -11.20
C GLY A 216 13.58 -1.14 -10.47
N GLN A 217 14.51 -1.98 -10.00
CA GLN A 217 14.17 -3.16 -9.20
C GLN A 217 13.63 -2.75 -7.85
N MET A 218 12.45 -3.23 -7.49
CA MET A 218 11.81 -3.01 -6.19
C MET A 218 11.99 -4.21 -5.28
N TYR A 219 12.15 -3.94 -3.99
CA TYR A 219 12.28 -4.92 -2.91
C TYR A 219 11.33 -4.57 -1.78
N PHE A 220 10.58 -5.54 -1.30
CA PHE A 220 9.70 -5.41 -0.14
C PHE A 220 9.93 -6.58 0.81
N GLY A 221 10.38 -6.30 2.02
CA GLY A 221 10.61 -7.29 3.07
C GLY A 221 9.36 -7.59 3.87
N GLY A 222 9.16 -8.85 4.19
CA GLY A 222 8.03 -9.33 4.98
C GLY A 222 8.43 -10.50 5.90
N ILE A 223 7.44 -11.15 6.47
CA ILE A 223 7.67 -12.19 7.50
C ILE A 223 8.33 -13.47 6.98
N ASN A 224 8.19 -13.78 5.68
CA ASN A 224 8.74 -14.98 5.04
C ASN A 224 9.86 -14.68 4.04
N GLY A 225 10.49 -13.49 4.13
CA GLY A 225 11.59 -13.11 3.25
C GLY A 225 11.34 -11.84 2.46
N ILE A 226 11.78 -11.81 1.22
CA ILE A 226 11.76 -10.62 0.37
C ILE A 226 11.00 -10.92 -0.92
N THR A 227 10.04 -10.08 -1.25
CA THR A 227 9.44 -10.00 -2.60
C THR A 227 10.22 -9.01 -3.43
N THR A 228 10.61 -9.41 -4.64
CA THR A 228 11.34 -8.54 -5.56
C THR A 228 10.77 -8.65 -6.98
N PHE A 229 10.62 -7.50 -7.65
CA PHE A 229 10.12 -7.42 -9.01
C PHE A 229 10.52 -6.11 -9.68
N ARG A 230 10.37 -6.07 -11.01
CA ARG A 230 10.40 -4.84 -11.79
C ARG A 230 8.99 -4.51 -12.27
N PRO A 231 8.41 -3.36 -11.88
CA PRO A 231 7.07 -2.97 -12.30
C PRO A 231 6.86 -2.94 -13.82
N GLU A 232 7.90 -2.60 -14.56
CA GLU A 232 7.88 -2.50 -16.02
C GLU A 232 7.72 -3.86 -16.72
N LEU A 233 8.05 -4.95 -16.01
CA LEU A 233 7.95 -6.32 -16.54
C LEU A 233 6.65 -7.02 -16.13
N LEU A 234 5.83 -6.39 -15.28
CA LEU A 234 4.53 -6.91 -14.90
C LEU A 234 3.51 -6.62 -16.01
N LEU A 235 3.42 -7.55 -16.94
CA LEU A 235 2.46 -7.47 -18.04
C LEU A 235 1.05 -7.71 -17.53
N ASP A 236 0.12 -6.87 -17.96
CA ASP A 236 -1.30 -7.17 -17.79
C ASP A 236 -1.66 -8.34 -18.70
N ASN A 237 -2.43 -9.28 -18.17
CA ASN A 237 -2.99 -10.33 -18.99
C ASN A 237 -4.12 -9.74 -19.86
N PRO A 238 -3.92 -9.54 -21.17
CA PRO A 238 -4.95 -8.97 -22.04
C PRO A 238 -6.09 -9.96 -22.31
N TYR A 239 -5.91 -11.22 -21.92
CA TYR A 239 -6.91 -12.26 -22.16
C TYR A 239 -8.11 -12.11 -21.23
N THR A 240 -9.27 -11.80 -21.81
CA THR A 240 -10.54 -11.83 -21.11
C THR A 240 -11.16 -13.23 -21.30
N PRO A 241 -11.14 -14.08 -20.28
CA PRO A 241 -11.65 -15.43 -20.40
C PRO A 241 -13.16 -15.41 -20.62
N PRO A 242 -13.70 -16.28 -21.51
CA PRO A 242 -15.13 -16.34 -21.75
C PRO A 242 -15.89 -16.87 -20.52
N VAL A 243 -17.05 -16.31 -20.27
CA VAL A 243 -18.02 -16.82 -19.32
C VAL A 243 -18.81 -17.94 -20.01
N VAL A 244 -18.80 -19.14 -19.45
CA VAL A 244 -19.53 -20.29 -19.96
C VAL A 244 -20.64 -20.65 -18.99
N ILE A 245 -21.87 -20.66 -19.46
CA ILE A 245 -23.02 -21.15 -18.69
C ILE A 245 -22.96 -22.67 -18.66
N THR A 246 -22.93 -23.25 -17.46
CA THR A 246 -22.77 -24.70 -17.27
C THR A 246 -24.04 -25.40 -16.85
N LYS A 247 -24.99 -24.67 -16.25
CA LYS A 247 -26.25 -25.24 -15.78
C LYS A 247 -27.38 -24.24 -15.80
N LEU A 248 -28.57 -24.71 -16.19
CA LEU A 248 -29.85 -24.02 -16.03
C LEU A 248 -30.70 -24.82 -15.05
N GLN A 249 -31.33 -24.14 -14.12
CA GLN A 249 -32.34 -24.76 -13.24
C GLN A 249 -33.65 -23.98 -13.33
N LEU A 250 -34.74 -24.70 -13.27
CA LEU A 250 -36.10 -24.15 -13.11
C LEU A 250 -36.71 -24.74 -11.85
N PHE A 251 -37.21 -23.91 -10.96
CA PHE A 251 -37.75 -24.32 -9.67
C PHE A 251 -36.83 -25.28 -8.92
N ASN A 252 -35.52 -24.99 -8.91
CA ASN A 252 -34.45 -25.80 -8.33
C ASN A 252 -34.22 -27.18 -8.96
N LYS A 253 -34.82 -27.45 -10.14
CA LYS A 253 -34.58 -28.69 -10.90
C LYS A 253 -33.71 -28.38 -12.10
N VAL A 254 -32.66 -29.19 -12.30
CA VAL A 254 -31.74 -29.07 -13.43
C VAL A 254 -32.47 -29.37 -14.73
N VAL A 255 -32.41 -28.44 -15.69
CA VAL A 255 -32.92 -28.62 -17.06
C VAL A 255 -31.85 -29.29 -17.90
N ARG A 256 -32.24 -30.39 -18.57
CA ARG A 256 -31.36 -31.14 -19.46
C ARG A 256 -31.86 -31.11 -20.90
N PRO A 257 -30.96 -31.35 -21.88
CA PRO A 257 -31.40 -31.55 -23.24
C PRO A 257 -32.44 -32.64 -23.34
N ASP A 258 -33.48 -32.37 -24.13
CA ASP A 258 -34.58 -33.28 -24.44
C ASP A 258 -35.37 -33.79 -23.22
N ASP A 259 -35.36 -33.03 -22.11
CA ASP A 259 -36.21 -33.35 -20.96
C ASP A 259 -37.68 -32.89 -21.16
N GLU A 260 -38.53 -33.21 -20.18
CA GLU A 260 -39.96 -32.89 -20.21
C GLU A 260 -40.26 -31.39 -20.33
N THR A 261 -39.30 -30.50 -20.03
CA THR A 261 -39.48 -29.07 -20.13
C THR A 261 -39.45 -28.59 -21.57
N GLY A 262 -38.75 -29.29 -22.46
CA GLY A 262 -38.58 -28.95 -23.88
C GLY A 262 -37.79 -27.65 -24.11
N ILE A 263 -37.08 -27.15 -23.10
CA ILE A 263 -36.39 -25.85 -23.18
C ILE A 263 -35.04 -25.97 -23.90
N LEU A 264 -34.32 -27.07 -23.63
CA LEU A 264 -33.01 -27.32 -24.22
C LEU A 264 -33.07 -28.44 -25.24
N THR A 265 -32.54 -28.21 -26.42
CA THR A 265 -32.32 -29.26 -27.45
C THR A 265 -30.89 -29.70 -27.51
N LYS A 266 -29.96 -28.98 -26.82
CA LYS A 266 -28.53 -29.29 -26.68
C LYS A 266 -28.03 -28.73 -25.36
N ASN A 267 -26.77 -29.02 -25.02
CA ASN A 267 -26.19 -28.53 -23.78
C ASN A 267 -26.32 -27.02 -23.64
N ILE A 268 -26.60 -26.52 -22.44
CA ILE A 268 -26.76 -25.09 -22.17
C ILE A 268 -25.51 -24.29 -22.58
N SER A 269 -24.32 -24.86 -22.44
CA SER A 269 -23.04 -24.22 -22.86
C SER A 269 -22.95 -23.95 -24.37
N GLU A 270 -23.75 -24.66 -25.18
CA GLU A 270 -23.81 -24.51 -26.64
C GLU A 270 -25.08 -23.79 -27.09
N THR A 271 -25.98 -23.47 -26.15
CA THR A 271 -27.27 -22.83 -26.42
C THR A 271 -27.12 -21.32 -26.43
N LYS A 272 -27.49 -20.68 -27.56
CA LYS A 272 -27.39 -19.22 -27.70
C LYS A 272 -28.56 -18.45 -27.13
N SER A 273 -29.74 -19.08 -27.08
CA SER A 273 -30.96 -18.48 -26.56
C SER A 273 -31.87 -19.53 -25.99
N ILE A 274 -32.61 -19.20 -24.96
CA ILE A 274 -33.66 -20.00 -24.37
C ILE A 274 -34.94 -19.14 -24.28
N THR A 275 -36.08 -19.80 -24.37
CA THR A 275 -37.39 -19.11 -24.18
C THR A 275 -38.05 -19.76 -22.97
N LEU A 276 -38.38 -18.92 -21.99
CA LEU A 276 -39.15 -19.33 -20.82
C LEU A 276 -40.58 -18.90 -20.97
N LYS A 277 -41.52 -19.75 -20.53
CA LYS A 277 -42.94 -19.42 -20.48
C LYS A 277 -43.22 -18.48 -19.29
N SER A 278 -44.27 -17.69 -19.36
CA SER A 278 -44.64 -16.67 -18.35
C SER A 278 -44.79 -17.22 -16.92
N TRP A 279 -45.09 -18.51 -16.76
CA TRP A 279 -45.18 -19.17 -15.46
C TRP A 279 -43.86 -19.74 -14.93
N GLN A 280 -42.80 -19.77 -15.76
CA GLN A 280 -41.46 -20.24 -15.41
C GLN A 280 -40.64 -19.10 -14.82
N THR A 281 -41.08 -18.57 -13.69
CA THR A 281 -40.57 -17.32 -13.09
C THR A 281 -39.36 -17.52 -12.19
N ALA A 282 -39.15 -18.74 -11.69
CA ALA A 282 -37.99 -19.04 -10.81
C ALA A 282 -36.95 -19.87 -11.56
N PHE A 283 -35.89 -19.24 -11.99
CA PHE A 283 -34.78 -19.91 -12.66
C PHE A 283 -33.44 -19.49 -12.04
N SER A 284 -32.44 -20.36 -12.13
CA SER A 284 -31.08 -20.03 -11.79
C SER A 284 -30.10 -20.51 -12.86
N ILE A 285 -29.01 -19.77 -12.99
CA ILE A 285 -27.95 -20.03 -13.95
C ILE A 285 -26.65 -20.20 -13.19
N GLU A 286 -25.97 -21.33 -13.43
CA GLU A 286 -24.63 -21.57 -12.95
C GLU A 286 -23.64 -21.34 -14.11
N PHE A 287 -22.53 -20.65 -13.83
CA PHE A 287 -21.54 -20.32 -14.84
C PHE A 287 -20.12 -20.59 -14.34
N VAL A 288 -19.20 -20.73 -15.26
CA VAL A 288 -17.76 -20.88 -15.00
C VAL A 288 -16.97 -19.95 -15.91
N VAL A 289 -15.81 -19.54 -15.43
CA VAL A 289 -14.84 -18.77 -16.22
C VAL A 289 -13.55 -19.58 -16.30
N SER A 290 -13.08 -19.85 -17.51
CA SER A 290 -11.85 -20.59 -17.77
C SER A 290 -10.63 -19.72 -17.62
N ASN A 291 -10.42 -19.17 -16.40
CA ASN A 291 -9.23 -18.40 -16.05
C ASN A 291 -8.28 -19.25 -15.22
N TYR A 292 -7.28 -19.86 -15.87
CA TYR A 292 -6.28 -20.71 -15.23
C TYR A 292 -5.10 -19.93 -14.64
N ILE A 293 -4.97 -18.64 -14.95
CA ILE A 293 -3.83 -17.81 -14.52
C ILE A 293 -4.13 -17.12 -13.18
N SER A 294 -5.36 -16.65 -12.98
CA SER A 294 -5.74 -15.82 -11.82
C SER A 294 -7.20 -16.02 -11.41
N GLY A 295 -7.64 -17.25 -11.33
CA GLY A 295 -9.06 -17.61 -11.08
C GLY A 295 -9.64 -17.07 -9.77
N GLN A 296 -8.79 -16.81 -8.75
CA GLN A 296 -9.22 -16.30 -7.45
C GLN A 296 -9.54 -14.79 -7.44
N HIS A 297 -9.10 -14.05 -8.46
CA HIS A 297 -9.30 -12.59 -8.58
C HIS A 297 -10.45 -12.18 -9.50
N ASN A 298 -11.24 -13.15 -9.98
CA ASN A 298 -12.39 -12.83 -10.80
C ASN A 298 -13.53 -12.27 -9.94
N THR A 299 -14.00 -11.09 -10.27
CA THR A 299 -15.23 -10.50 -9.72
C THR A 299 -16.35 -10.68 -10.74
N PHE A 300 -17.50 -11.10 -10.30
CA PHE A 300 -18.65 -11.32 -11.17
C PHE A 300 -19.77 -10.36 -10.84
N ALA A 301 -20.47 -9.94 -11.87
CA ALA A 301 -21.67 -9.16 -11.73
C ALA A 301 -22.71 -9.64 -12.75
N TYR A 302 -23.97 -9.52 -12.40
CA TYR A 302 -25.07 -9.83 -13.30
C TYR A 302 -26.12 -8.74 -13.29
N LYS A 303 -26.90 -8.69 -14.36
CA LYS A 303 -28.02 -7.79 -14.53
C LYS A 303 -29.01 -8.41 -15.50
N LEU A 304 -30.28 -8.46 -15.14
CA LEU A 304 -31.36 -8.83 -16.04
C LEU A 304 -31.85 -7.56 -16.77
N GLU A 305 -31.43 -7.45 -18.03
CA GLU A 305 -31.82 -6.28 -18.84
C GLU A 305 -33.36 -6.17 -19.01
N GLY A 306 -33.84 -4.94 -18.86
CA GLY A 306 -35.27 -4.66 -18.89
C GLY A 306 -35.98 -4.85 -17.54
N TYR A 307 -35.36 -5.47 -16.56
CA TYR A 307 -35.90 -5.69 -15.21
C TYR A 307 -35.10 -4.98 -14.14
N ASP A 308 -33.75 -5.23 -14.09
CA ASP A 308 -32.87 -4.66 -13.08
C ASP A 308 -32.40 -3.26 -13.49
N LYS A 309 -32.32 -2.32 -12.53
CA LYS A 309 -31.76 -0.98 -12.74
C LYS A 309 -30.26 -0.96 -12.65
N GLU A 310 -29.69 -1.75 -11.75
CA GLU A 310 -28.26 -1.76 -11.41
C GLU A 310 -27.65 -3.16 -11.57
N TRP A 311 -26.30 -3.21 -11.55
CA TRP A 311 -25.56 -4.45 -11.54
C TRP A 311 -25.48 -5.02 -10.13
N TYR A 312 -25.72 -6.32 -9.98
CA TYR A 312 -25.51 -7.07 -8.73
C TYR A 312 -24.17 -7.77 -8.73
N TYR A 313 -23.36 -7.51 -7.71
CA TYR A 313 -22.04 -8.10 -7.58
C TYR A 313 -22.07 -9.38 -6.75
N LEU A 314 -21.41 -10.43 -7.25
CA LEU A 314 -21.31 -11.71 -6.56
C LEU A 314 -19.98 -11.77 -5.78
N THR A 315 -20.04 -12.11 -4.50
CA THR A 315 -18.86 -12.21 -3.63
C THR A 315 -18.13 -13.54 -3.79
N ASP A 316 -18.84 -14.68 -3.78
CA ASP A 316 -18.23 -16.01 -3.87
C ASP A 316 -19.11 -17.04 -4.61
N SER A 317 -20.29 -16.63 -5.10
CA SER A 317 -21.21 -17.49 -5.80
C SER A 317 -20.94 -17.53 -7.31
N ARG A 318 -21.11 -18.69 -7.92
CA ARG A 318 -21.15 -18.87 -9.38
C ARG A 318 -22.55 -19.18 -9.88
N THR A 319 -23.54 -18.93 -9.06
CA THR A 319 -24.96 -19.14 -9.36
C THR A 319 -25.73 -17.84 -9.18
N VAL A 320 -26.57 -17.53 -10.15
CA VAL A 320 -27.46 -16.38 -10.18
C VAL A 320 -28.90 -16.90 -10.22
N SER A 321 -29.79 -16.33 -9.40
CA SER A 321 -31.21 -16.70 -9.32
C SER A 321 -32.10 -15.48 -9.41
#